data_9e388a77cc3653cad3ca8ba254c6f404
#
_entry.id   9e388a77cc3653cad3ca8ba254c6f404
#
_cell.length_a   1.000
_cell.length_b   1.000
_cell.length_c   1.000
_cell.angle_alpha   90.00
_cell.angle_beta   90.00
_cell.angle_gamma   90.00
#
_symmetry.space_group_name_H-M   'P 1'
#
loop_
_entity.id
_entity.type
_entity.pdbx_description
1 polymer ?
#
loop_
_entity_poly.entity_id
_entity_poly.type
_entity_poly.pdbx_seq_one_letter_code
_entity_poly.pdbx_strand_id
1 'polypeptide(L)'
;AQRSVAVLEAARQAVADLVNGDPGGVVLGADRAVLLTALADASSSRAGIGDEVVVSRLDDEANIAPWLRAANRYGAKVKWAEVDIETGELPPWQWEGLITPPTRLVAMTSASATLGTVTDVGIVSKLVHDVGGLVVVDHTAAAPYQLLDIGEVDADVVALNASAWGGPPIGALVFRDPAQIDTFGSVSTNPYASGPARLQPGGHQYRPPHPL
;
A
#
# COMPACT_ATOMS: atom_id res chain seq x y z
N ALA A 1 29.34 6.77 4.21
CA ALA A 1 28.12 7.61 4.31
C ALA A 1 27.62 8.03 2.91
N GLN A 2 28.38 8.73 2.08
CA GLN A 2 27.95 9.21 0.75
C GLN A 2 27.52 8.07 -0.20
N ARG A 3 28.28 6.97 -0.27
CA ARG A 3 27.95 5.82 -1.12
C ARG A 3 26.62 5.14 -0.70
N SER A 4 26.34 5.07 0.60
CA SER A 4 25.08 4.49 1.11
C SER A 4 23.87 5.36 0.77
N VAL A 5 24.02 6.68 0.82
CA VAL A 5 22.96 7.61 0.42
C VAL A 5 22.66 7.46 -1.07
N ALA A 6 23.68 7.47 -1.92
CA ALA A 6 23.49 7.31 -3.37
C ALA A 6 22.82 5.97 -3.75
N VAL A 7 23.12 4.87 -3.03
CA VAL A 7 22.46 3.58 -3.26
C VAL A 7 20.98 3.64 -2.89
N LEU A 8 20.63 4.30 -1.77
CA LEU A 8 19.23 4.45 -1.35
C LEU A 8 18.45 5.34 -2.32
N GLU A 9 19.05 6.42 -2.80
CA GLU A 9 18.44 7.30 -3.79
C GLU A 9 18.21 6.57 -5.12
N ALA A 10 19.19 5.81 -5.60
CA ALA A 10 19.04 4.98 -6.80
C ALA A 10 17.96 3.90 -6.62
N ALA A 11 17.85 3.30 -5.44
CA ALA A 11 16.81 2.32 -5.15
C ALA A 11 15.41 2.95 -5.13
N ARG A 12 15.26 4.14 -4.56
CA ARG A 12 13.98 4.88 -4.61
C ARG A 12 13.60 5.23 -6.05
N GLN A 13 14.54 5.72 -6.83
CA GLN A 13 14.30 6.02 -8.24
C GLN A 13 13.84 4.77 -9.00
N ALA A 14 14.57 3.65 -8.86
CA ALA A 14 14.21 2.41 -9.54
C ALA A 14 12.81 1.88 -9.15
N VAL A 15 12.42 2.01 -7.88
CA VAL A 15 11.08 1.63 -7.42
C VAL A 15 10.01 2.59 -7.96
N ALA A 16 10.28 3.90 -7.96
CA ALA A 16 9.37 4.89 -8.52
C ALA A 16 9.13 4.65 -10.03
N ASP A 17 10.19 4.35 -10.78
CA ASP A 17 10.12 4.07 -12.21
C ASP A 17 9.23 2.86 -12.54
N LEU A 18 9.16 1.84 -11.64
CA LEU A 18 8.30 0.66 -11.84
C LEU A 18 6.81 0.99 -11.90
N VAL A 19 6.39 2.08 -11.27
CA VAL A 19 4.99 2.47 -11.18
C VAL A 19 4.73 3.89 -11.68
N ASN A 20 5.69 4.47 -12.40
CA ASN A 20 5.67 5.85 -12.88
C ASN A 20 5.37 6.87 -11.77
N GLY A 21 5.95 6.67 -10.58
CA GLY A 21 5.77 7.48 -9.39
C GLY A 21 6.90 8.47 -9.14
N ASP A 22 6.78 9.22 -8.04
CA ASP A 22 7.82 10.16 -7.56
C ASP A 22 8.74 9.46 -6.55
N PRO A 23 10.08 9.49 -6.71
CA PRO A 23 11.02 8.91 -5.75
C PRO A 23 10.92 9.51 -4.35
N GLY A 24 10.45 10.75 -4.21
CA GLY A 24 10.14 11.39 -2.93
C GLY A 24 8.99 10.72 -2.16
N GLY A 25 8.10 10.04 -2.88
CA GLY A 25 7.00 9.26 -2.34
C GLY A 25 7.36 7.82 -1.95
N VAL A 26 8.61 7.38 -2.18
CA VAL A 26 9.02 5.99 -1.94
C VAL A 26 9.49 5.77 -0.52
N VAL A 27 8.80 4.89 0.19
CA VAL A 27 9.17 4.37 1.52
C VAL A 27 9.75 2.97 1.34
N LEU A 28 11.02 2.77 1.70
CA LEU A 28 11.68 1.46 1.63
C LEU A 28 11.67 0.77 3.00
N GLY A 29 11.52 -0.54 3.03
CA GLY A 29 11.55 -1.35 4.25
C GLY A 29 12.00 -2.79 3.98
N ALA A 30 12.07 -3.58 5.04
CA ALA A 30 12.51 -4.97 4.96
C ALA A 30 11.55 -5.86 4.16
N ASP A 31 10.26 -5.53 4.21
CA ASP A 31 9.20 -6.30 3.57
C ASP A 31 7.95 -5.42 3.42
N ARG A 32 7.10 -5.69 2.40
CA ARG A 32 5.84 -4.97 2.22
C ARG A 32 4.87 -5.14 3.38
N ALA A 33 4.81 -6.32 4.01
CA ALA A 33 3.91 -6.57 5.13
C ALA A 33 4.26 -5.70 6.34
N VAL A 34 5.55 -5.48 6.61
CA VAL A 34 6.03 -4.56 7.64
C VAL A 34 5.62 -3.13 7.31
N LEU A 35 5.76 -2.71 6.07
CA LEU A 35 5.39 -1.37 5.63
C LEU A 35 3.87 -1.15 5.63
N LEU A 36 3.09 -2.12 5.18
CA LEU A 36 1.62 -2.07 5.25
C LEU A 36 1.14 -2.01 6.70
N THR A 37 1.81 -2.74 7.61
CA THR A 37 1.52 -2.64 9.05
C THR A 37 1.83 -1.23 9.58
N ALA A 38 2.98 -0.67 9.22
CA ALA A 38 3.35 0.69 9.61
C ALA A 38 2.36 1.74 9.06
N LEU A 39 1.93 1.58 7.80
CA LEU A 39 0.93 2.45 7.18
C LEU A 39 -0.43 2.33 7.87
N ALA A 40 -0.88 1.11 8.18
CA ALA A 40 -2.14 0.88 8.89
C ALA A 40 -2.12 1.47 10.30
N ASP A 41 -1.02 1.32 11.05
CA ASP A 41 -0.85 1.94 12.37
C ASP A 41 -0.82 3.49 12.27
N ALA A 42 -0.20 4.03 11.22
CA ALA A 42 -0.15 5.47 10.96
C ALA A 42 -1.49 6.06 10.48
N SER A 43 -2.42 5.20 10.03
CA SER A 43 -3.75 5.61 9.55
C SER A 43 -4.76 5.89 10.67
N SER A 44 -4.36 5.84 11.92
CA SER A 44 -5.24 6.03 13.10
C SER A 44 -6.02 7.34 13.10
N SER A 45 -5.47 8.38 12.50
CA SER A 45 -6.14 9.68 12.39
C SER A 45 -7.18 9.75 11.26
N ARG A 46 -7.28 8.70 10.45
CA ARG A 46 -8.11 8.69 9.24
C ARG A 46 -9.35 7.80 9.34
N ALA A 47 -9.33 6.80 10.21
CA ALA A 47 -10.45 5.89 10.39
C ALA A 47 -10.71 5.65 11.89
N GLY A 48 -11.95 5.81 12.32
CA GLY A 48 -12.39 5.67 13.70
C GLY A 48 -13.80 5.13 13.80
N ILE A 49 -14.46 5.37 14.94
CA ILE A 49 -15.84 4.94 15.19
C ILE A 49 -16.77 5.55 14.13
N GLY A 50 -17.50 4.69 13.44
CA GLY A 50 -18.43 5.10 12.39
C GLY A 50 -17.85 5.09 10.98
N ASP A 51 -16.54 5.01 10.84
CA ASP A 51 -15.87 4.87 9.56
C ASP A 51 -15.77 3.41 9.11
N GLU A 52 -15.49 3.22 7.82
CA GLU A 52 -15.39 1.90 7.20
C GLU A 52 -14.04 1.73 6.49
N VAL A 53 -13.52 0.51 6.58
CA VAL A 53 -12.35 0.03 5.84
C VAL A 53 -12.79 -1.16 4.99
N VAL A 54 -12.49 -1.13 3.69
CA VAL A 54 -12.82 -2.22 2.77
C VAL A 54 -11.55 -2.99 2.44
N VAL A 55 -11.61 -4.31 2.56
CA VAL A 55 -10.57 -5.26 2.15
C VAL A 55 -11.15 -6.31 1.23
N SER A 56 -10.33 -7.02 0.46
CA SER A 56 -10.82 -8.06 -0.44
C SER A 56 -10.46 -9.46 0.00
N ARG A 57 -11.28 -10.43 -0.42
CA ARG A 57 -11.01 -11.87 -0.26
C ARG A 57 -9.98 -12.38 -1.28
N LEU A 58 -9.62 -11.56 -2.24
CA LEU A 58 -8.63 -11.88 -3.27
C LEU A 58 -7.21 -11.60 -2.81
N ASP A 59 -7.06 -10.80 -1.74
CA ASP A 59 -5.78 -10.39 -1.18
C ASP A 59 -5.12 -11.48 -0.33
N ASP A 60 -3.81 -11.36 -0.16
CA ASP A 60 -3.08 -12.17 0.81
C ASP A 60 -3.09 -11.53 2.22
N GLU A 61 -2.67 -12.32 3.21
CA GLU A 61 -2.65 -11.92 4.62
C GLU A 61 -1.88 -10.61 4.86
N ALA A 62 -0.83 -10.34 4.08
CA ALA A 62 0.00 -9.15 4.24
C ALA A 62 -0.77 -7.86 3.94
N ASN A 63 -1.76 -7.90 3.04
CA ASN A 63 -2.60 -6.76 2.72
C ASN A 63 -3.97 -6.80 3.40
N ILE A 64 -4.27 -7.80 4.19
CA ILE A 64 -5.53 -7.92 4.95
C ILE A 64 -5.31 -7.61 6.43
N ALA A 65 -4.44 -8.38 7.08
CA ALA A 65 -4.30 -8.37 8.54
C ALA A 65 -3.94 -7.00 9.15
N PRO A 66 -3.09 -6.16 8.55
CA PRO A 66 -2.82 -4.83 9.09
C PRO A 66 -4.07 -3.98 9.22
N TRP A 67 -4.93 -4.00 8.21
CA TRP A 67 -6.15 -3.20 8.15
C TRP A 67 -7.21 -3.69 9.13
N LEU A 68 -7.35 -5.02 9.29
CA LEU A 68 -8.24 -5.59 10.29
C LEU A 68 -7.82 -5.18 11.72
N ARG A 69 -6.51 -5.26 12.01
CA ARG A 69 -5.97 -4.85 13.32
C ARG A 69 -6.18 -3.37 13.58
N ALA A 70 -5.92 -2.52 12.58
CA ALA A 70 -6.12 -1.09 12.69
C ALA A 70 -7.61 -0.75 12.88
N ALA A 71 -8.50 -1.30 12.05
CA ALA A 71 -9.93 -1.09 12.17
C ALA A 71 -10.46 -1.51 13.55
N ASN A 72 -10.05 -2.69 14.05
CA ASN A 72 -10.43 -3.15 15.39
C ASN A 72 -9.91 -2.22 16.49
N ARG A 73 -8.69 -1.72 16.38
CA ARG A 73 -8.08 -0.82 17.37
C ARG A 73 -8.78 0.54 17.43
N TYR A 74 -9.18 1.07 16.28
CA TYR A 74 -9.75 2.42 16.18
C TYR A 74 -11.29 2.44 16.12
N GLY A 75 -11.92 1.27 16.09
CA GLY A 75 -13.38 1.13 16.09
C GLY A 75 -14.03 1.33 14.73
N ALA A 76 -13.27 1.25 13.64
CA ALA A 76 -13.81 1.26 12.30
C ALA A 76 -14.43 -0.10 11.94
N LYS A 77 -15.44 -0.08 11.06
CA LYS A 77 -16.08 -1.29 10.55
C LYS A 77 -15.31 -1.83 9.35
N VAL A 78 -15.07 -3.14 9.31
CA VAL A 78 -14.50 -3.81 8.15
C VAL A 78 -15.61 -4.33 7.24
N LYS A 79 -15.51 -4.02 5.95
CA LYS A 79 -16.31 -4.60 4.87
C LYS A 79 -15.42 -5.45 3.97
N TRP A 80 -15.99 -6.45 3.32
CA TRP A 80 -15.27 -7.38 2.48
C TRP A 80 -15.80 -7.33 1.04
N ALA A 81 -14.88 -7.19 0.09
CA ALA A 81 -15.16 -7.48 -1.30
C ALA A 81 -15.01 -8.98 -1.52
N GLU A 82 -16.09 -9.62 -1.96
CA GLU A 82 -16.17 -11.06 -2.13
C GLU A 82 -15.76 -11.46 -3.56
N VAL A 83 -15.08 -12.60 -3.67
CA VAL A 83 -14.67 -13.16 -4.96
C VAL A 83 -15.87 -13.91 -5.57
N ASP A 84 -16.12 -13.65 -6.83
CA ASP A 84 -17.04 -14.48 -7.61
C ASP A 84 -16.38 -15.84 -7.83
N ILE A 85 -17.02 -16.90 -7.33
CA ILE A 85 -16.47 -18.26 -7.37
C ILE A 85 -16.45 -18.87 -8.78
N GLU A 86 -17.23 -18.34 -9.71
CA GLU A 86 -17.26 -18.83 -11.09
C GLU A 86 -16.13 -18.23 -11.93
N THR A 87 -15.81 -16.94 -11.70
CA THR A 87 -14.80 -16.21 -12.47
C THR A 87 -13.47 -16.06 -11.75
N GLY A 88 -13.46 -16.13 -10.41
CA GLY A 88 -12.30 -15.84 -9.58
C GLY A 88 -11.96 -14.35 -9.51
N GLU A 89 -12.85 -13.48 -9.92
CA GLU A 89 -12.68 -12.03 -9.98
C GLU A 89 -13.40 -11.32 -8.83
N LEU A 90 -13.07 -10.04 -8.63
CA LEU A 90 -13.86 -9.10 -7.82
C LEU A 90 -14.81 -8.35 -8.74
N PRO A 91 -16.10 -8.69 -8.79
CA PRO A 91 -17.03 -8.10 -9.75
C PRO A 91 -17.15 -6.59 -9.56
N PRO A 92 -17.03 -5.79 -10.63
CA PRO A 92 -17.08 -4.32 -10.53
C PRO A 92 -18.34 -3.78 -9.85
N TRP A 93 -19.49 -4.39 -10.06
CA TRP A 93 -20.77 -3.95 -9.51
C TRP A 93 -20.83 -3.99 -7.98
N GLN A 94 -20.05 -4.85 -7.32
CA GLN A 94 -20.08 -4.92 -5.85
C GLN A 94 -19.46 -3.69 -5.18
N TRP A 95 -18.49 -3.06 -5.84
CA TRP A 95 -17.78 -1.91 -5.29
C TRP A 95 -18.70 -0.71 -5.07
N GLU A 96 -19.70 -0.50 -5.95
CA GLU A 96 -20.70 0.54 -5.80
C GLU A 96 -21.55 0.36 -4.52
N GLY A 97 -21.81 -0.88 -4.10
CA GLY A 97 -22.53 -1.18 -2.87
C GLY A 97 -21.65 -1.20 -1.61
N LEU A 98 -20.35 -1.47 -1.76
CA LEU A 98 -19.40 -1.53 -0.66
C LEU A 98 -18.87 -0.16 -0.27
N ILE A 99 -18.53 0.68 -1.26
CA ILE A 99 -17.96 2.00 -1.05
C ILE A 99 -19.11 2.98 -0.76
N THR A 100 -19.09 3.54 0.43
CA THR A 100 -20.14 4.41 0.97
C THR A 100 -19.51 5.63 1.64
N PRO A 101 -20.24 6.72 1.92
CA PRO A 101 -19.68 7.95 2.48
C PRO A 101 -18.78 7.77 3.72
N PRO A 102 -19.01 6.80 4.64
CA PRO A 102 -18.08 6.53 5.73
C PRO A 102 -16.84 5.70 5.33
N THR A 103 -16.69 5.25 4.09
CA THR A 103 -15.48 4.54 3.64
C THR A 103 -14.28 5.48 3.64
N ARG A 104 -13.23 5.14 4.40
CA ARG A 104 -12.01 5.93 4.52
C ARG A 104 -10.83 5.31 3.83
N LEU A 105 -10.86 3.99 3.63
CA LEU A 105 -9.76 3.27 3.02
C LEU A 105 -10.28 2.01 2.33
N VAL A 106 -9.75 1.74 1.16
CA VAL A 106 -9.87 0.47 0.46
C VAL A 106 -8.46 -0.10 0.26
N ALA A 107 -8.23 -1.31 0.73
CA ALA A 107 -7.02 -2.08 0.48
C ALA A 107 -7.35 -3.25 -0.44
N MET A 108 -6.66 -3.33 -1.58
CA MET A 108 -6.93 -4.33 -2.61
C MET A 108 -5.66 -4.75 -3.35
N THR A 109 -5.65 -5.97 -3.89
CA THR A 109 -4.60 -6.39 -4.81
C THR A 109 -4.94 -5.99 -6.24
N SER A 110 -3.94 -5.64 -7.04
CA SER A 110 -4.08 -5.42 -8.48
C SER A 110 -4.23 -6.72 -9.26
N ALA A 111 -3.65 -7.81 -8.74
CA ALA A 111 -3.84 -9.16 -9.28
C ALA A 111 -3.65 -10.22 -8.18
N SER A 112 -4.43 -11.28 -8.27
CA SER A 112 -4.33 -12.41 -7.35
C SER A 112 -3.09 -13.26 -7.63
N ALA A 113 -2.26 -13.48 -6.61
CA ALA A 113 -1.15 -14.42 -6.69
C ALA A 113 -1.59 -15.88 -6.85
N THR A 114 -2.82 -16.21 -6.44
CA THR A 114 -3.36 -17.58 -6.44
C THR A 114 -4.16 -17.88 -7.69
N LEU A 115 -5.01 -16.96 -8.12
CA LEU A 115 -5.95 -17.17 -9.22
C LEU A 115 -5.47 -16.54 -10.54
N GLY A 116 -4.55 -15.56 -10.48
CA GLY A 116 -4.06 -14.84 -11.66
C GLY A 116 -5.05 -13.82 -12.23
N THR A 117 -6.19 -13.63 -11.58
CA THR A 117 -7.19 -12.64 -11.99
C THR A 117 -6.73 -11.23 -11.65
N VAL A 118 -7.11 -10.26 -12.50
CA VAL A 118 -6.70 -8.85 -12.41
C VAL A 118 -7.89 -8.01 -11.96
N THR A 119 -7.64 -7.07 -11.06
CA THR A 119 -8.65 -6.13 -10.55
C THR A 119 -8.53 -4.79 -11.27
N ASP A 120 -9.65 -4.21 -11.69
CA ASP A 120 -9.69 -2.86 -12.26
C ASP A 120 -9.53 -1.82 -11.14
N VAL A 121 -8.28 -1.45 -10.88
CA VAL A 121 -7.92 -0.48 -9.83
C VAL A 121 -8.52 0.89 -10.11
N GLY A 122 -8.52 1.33 -11.38
CA GLY A 122 -8.99 2.67 -11.75
C GLY A 122 -10.47 2.90 -11.45
N ILE A 123 -11.32 1.90 -11.71
CA ILE A 123 -12.74 1.97 -11.35
C ILE A 123 -12.91 2.11 -9.83
N VAL A 124 -12.20 1.30 -9.06
CA VAL A 124 -12.29 1.34 -7.59
C VAL A 124 -11.76 2.65 -7.04
N SER A 125 -10.61 3.13 -7.53
CA SER A 125 -10.02 4.41 -7.11
C SER A 125 -11.00 5.56 -7.28
N LYS A 126 -11.66 5.65 -8.41
CA LYS A 126 -12.66 6.68 -8.68
C LYS A 126 -13.80 6.64 -7.65
N LEU A 127 -14.40 5.48 -7.40
CA LEU A 127 -15.48 5.33 -6.43
C LEU A 127 -15.04 5.72 -5.01
N VAL A 128 -13.82 5.37 -4.62
CA VAL A 128 -13.27 5.67 -3.29
C VAL A 128 -13.00 7.17 -3.15
N HIS A 129 -12.44 7.80 -4.17
CA HIS A 129 -12.18 9.24 -4.15
C HIS A 129 -13.46 10.07 -4.15
N ASP A 130 -14.52 9.61 -4.80
CA ASP A 130 -15.84 10.27 -4.80
C ASP A 130 -16.43 10.38 -3.37
N VAL A 131 -16.02 9.52 -2.44
CA VAL A 131 -16.41 9.58 -1.02
C VAL A 131 -15.30 10.11 -0.09
N GLY A 132 -14.16 10.54 -0.66
CA GLY A 132 -13.03 11.09 0.11
C GLY A 132 -12.18 10.03 0.84
N GLY A 133 -12.23 8.78 0.41
CA GLY A 133 -11.40 7.67 0.90
C GLY A 133 -10.04 7.61 0.24
N LEU A 134 -9.23 6.64 0.66
CA LEU A 134 -7.89 6.35 0.13
C LEU A 134 -7.84 4.93 -0.45
N VAL A 135 -7.06 4.76 -1.51
CA VAL A 135 -6.82 3.46 -2.15
C VAL A 135 -5.38 3.02 -1.94
N VAL A 136 -5.23 1.86 -1.30
CA VAL A 136 -3.94 1.16 -1.12
C VAL A 136 -3.95 -0.10 -1.97
N VAL A 137 -3.04 -0.16 -2.93
CA VAL A 137 -2.95 -1.26 -3.90
C VAL A 137 -1.73 -2.12 -3.62
N ASP A 138 -1.90 -3.41 -3.40
CA ASP A 138 -0.80 -4.35 -3.44
C ASP A 138 -0.56 -4.80 -4.88
N HIS A 139 0.52 -4.33 -5.49
CA HIS A 139 0.92 -4.68 -6.86
C HIS A 139 2.00 -5.76 -6.91
N THR A 140 2.34 -6.38 -5.78
CA THR A 140 3.45 -7.32 -5.67
C THR A 140 3.32 -8.51 -6.62
N ALA A 141 2.15 -9.13 -6.70
CA ALA A 141 1.94 -10.31 -7.54
C ALA A 141 1.96 -9.99 -9.04
N ALA A 142 1.48 -8.80 -9.41
CA ALA A 142 1.41 -8.38 -10.81
C ALA A 142 2.72 -7.76 -11.31
N ALA A 143 3.52 -7.13 -10.46
CA ALA A 143 4.71 -6.36 -10.83
C ALA A 143 5.71 -7.10 -11.75
N PRO A 144 5.93 -8.43 -11.65
CA PRO A 144 6.78 -9.16 -12.57
C PRO A 144 6.25 -9.25 -14.01
N TYR A 145 4.96 -9.02 -14.21
CA TYR A 145 4.24 -9.32 -15.45
C TYR A 145 3.54 -8.11 -16.06
N GLN A 146 3.19 -7.14 -15.25
CA GLN A 146 2.38 -6.01 -15.66
C GLN A 146 2.91 -4.71 -15.06
N LEU A 147 3.10 -3.70 -15.90
CA LEU A 147 3.39 -2.35 -15.44
C LEU A 147 2.10 -1.72 -14.88
N LEU A 148 2.27 -0.88 -13.87
CA LEU A 148 1.21 -0.08 -13.30
C LEU A 148 1.68 1.38 -13.30
N ASP A 149 0.88 2.27 -13.88
CA ASP A 149 1.06 3.71 -13.73
C ASP A 149 0.18 4.19 -12.57
N ILE A 150 0.82 4.61 -11.46
CA ILE A 150 0.12 5.01 -10.24
C ILE A 150 -0.79 6.23 -10.47
N GLY A 151 -0.41 7.12 -11.39
CA GLY A 151 -1.19 8.29 -11.75
C GLY A 151 -2.40 7.94 -12.64
N GLU A 152 -2.23 6.97 -13.56
CA GLU A 152 -3.31 6.55 -14.46
C GLU A 152 -4.40 5.77 -13.71
N VAL A 153 -4.01 4.85 -12.82
CA VAL A 153 -4.97 4.09 -12.00
C VAL A 153 -5.48 4.88 -10.80
N ASP A 154 -4.92 6.06 -10.56
CA ASP A 154 -5.28 6.99 -9.48
C ASP A 154 -5.22 6.35 -8.09
N ALA A 155 -4.30 5.39 -7.86
CA ALA A 155 -4.07 4.81 -6.54
C ALA A 155 -3.31 5.81 -5.65
N ASP A 156 -3.64 5.89 -4.35
CA ASP A 156 -2.91 6.77 -3.42
C ASP A 156 -1.58 6.17 -2.99
N VAL A 157 -1.57 4.85 -2.76
CA VAL A 157 -0.37 4.11 -2.33
C VAL A 157 -0.31 2.78 -3.07
N VAL A 158 0.86 2.47 -3.62
CA VAL A 158 1.16 1.15 -4.21
C VAL A 158 2.20 0.44 -3.36
N ALA A 159 1.92 -0.79 -2.95
CA ALA A 159 2.83 -1.66 -2.23
C ALA A 159 3.50 -2.65 -3.18
N LEU A 160 4.81 -2.84 -2.99
CA LEU A 160 5.67 -3.70 -3.80
C LEU A 160 6.60 -4.53 -2.91
N ASN A 161 7.03 -5.69 -3.41
CA ASN A 161 8.07 -6.49 -2.76
C ASN A 161 9.03 -7.07 -3.81
N ALA A 162 10.28 -6.64 -3.78
CA ALA A 162 11.27 -7.01 -4.79
C ALA A 162 11.54 -8.51 -4.90
N SER A 163 11.32 -9.28 -3.83
CA SER A 163 11.45 -10.75 -3.87
C SER A 163 10.49 -11.43 -4.86
N ALA A 164 9.38 -10.79 -5.22
CA ALA A 164 8.42 -11.32 -6.19
C ALA A 164 8.99 -11.46 -7.60
N TRP A 165 10.03 -10.70 -7.94
CA TRP A 165 10.74 -10.79 -9.23
C TRP A 165 12.23 -11.13 -9.09
N GLY A 166 12.59 -11.88 -8.03
CA GLY A 166 13.95 -12.35 -7.80
C GLY A 166 14.92 -11.31 -7.25
N GLY A 167 14.41 -10.17 -6.79
CA GLY A 167 15.19 -9.15 -6.10
C GLY A 167 15.48 -9.50 -4.63
N PRO A 168 16.20 -8.63 -3.91
CA PRO A 168 16.45 -8.80 -2.48
C PRO A 168 15.14 -8.69 -1.66
N PRO A 169 15.12 -9.16 -0.40
CA PRO A 169 13.95 -9.02 0.48
C PRO A 169 13.79 -7.55 0.91
N ILE A 170 13.28 -6.74 0.02
CA ILE A 170 13.00 -5.32 0.21
C ILE A 170 11.56 -5.06 -0.22
N GLY A 171 10.78 -4.49 0.69
CA GLY A 171 9.47 -3.95 0.41
C GLY A 171 9.53 -2.45 0.10
N ALA A 172 8.53 -1.97 -0.61
CA ALA A 172 8.34 -0.55 -0.86
C ALA A 172 6.86 -0.16 -0.78
N LEU A 173 6.61 1.07 -0.31
CA LEU A 173 5.37 1.79 -0.59
C LEU A 173 5.71 2.96 -1.49
N VAL A 174 4.91 3.19 -2.51
CA VAL A 174 5.01 4.36 -3.39
C VAL A 174 3.74 5.18 -3.20
N PHE A 175 3.89 6.38 -2.67
CA PHE A 175 2.81 7.35 -2.57
C PHE A 175 2.73 8.14 -3.87
N ARG A 176 1.53 8.26 -4.43
CA ARG A 176 1.29 9.05 -5.64
C ARG A 176 1.67 10.53 -5.44
N ASP A 177 1.29 11.09 -4.29
CA ASP A 177 1.70 12.42 -3.84
C ASP A 177 2.63 12.27 -2.63
N PRO A 178 3.92 12.62 -2.73
CA PRO A 178 4.86 12.57 -1.61
C PRO A 178 4.40 13.34 -0.38
N ALA A 179 3.68 14.47 -0.56
CA ALA A 179 3.19 15.29 0.54
C ALA A 179 2.13 14.57 1.39
N GLN A 180 1.47 13.57 0.80
CA GLN A 180 0.47 12.76 1.49
C GLN A 180 1.06 11.98 2.67
N ILE A 181 2.35 11.60 2.62
CA ILE A 181 3.03 10.88 3.71
C ILE A 181 2.93 11.66 5.03
N ASP A 182 3.09 12.98 4.99
CA ASP A 182 3.08 13.81 6.20
C ASP A 182 1.68 13.98 6.82
N THR A 183 0.64 13.55 6.11
CA THR A 183 -0.75 13.54 6.61
C THR A 183 -1.09 12.30 7.43
N PHE A 184 -0.25 11.26 7.39
CA PHE A 184 -0.36 10.07 8.24
C PHE A 184 0.33 10.29 9.59
N GLY A 185 -0.04 9.49 10.58
CA GLY A 185 0.72 9.41 11.83
C GLY A 185 2.17 8.97 11.59
N SER A 186 3.04 9.15 12.57
CA SER A 186 4.41 8.65 12.50
C SER A 186 4.56 7.40 13.35
N VAL A 187 5.14 6.34 12.77
CA VAL A 187 5.58 5.16 13.51
C VAL A 187 7.04 5.28 13.96
N SER A 188 7.73 6.35 13.52
CA SER A 188 9.09 6.64 13.93
C SER A 188 9.11 7.18 15.36
N THR A 189 10.09 6.76 16.16
CA THR A 189 10.37 7.33 17.49
C THR A 189 11.06 8.69 17.42
N ASN A 190 11.52 9.09 16.21
CA ASN A 190 12.08 10.42 16.00
C ASN A 190 10.94 11.44 15.81
N PRO A 191 10.77 12.40 16.74
CA PRO A 191 9.69 13.39 16.62
C PRO A 191 9.86 14.36 15.45
N TYR A 192 11.05 14.43 14.86
CA TYR A 192 11.37 15.27 13.70
C TYR A 192 11.33 14.48 12.38
N ALA A 193 10.86 13.24 12.39
CA ALA A 193 10.74 12.45 11.15
C ALA A 193 9.74 13.12 10.19
N SER A 194 10.14 13.27 8.94
CA SER A 194 9.32 13.81 7.85
C SER A 194 9.41 12.90 6.62
N GLY A 195 8.42 13.02 5.74
CA GLY A 195 8.35 12.21 4.53
C GLY A 195 8.51 10.70 4.81
N PRO A 196 9.23 9.95 3.96
CA PRO A 196 9.38 8.50 4.09
C PRO A 196 9.85 8.00 5.47
N ALA A 197 10.64 8.79 6.20
CA ALA A 197 11.15 8.41 7.52
C ALA A 197 10.03 8.27 8.57
N ARG A 198 8.87 8.86 8.36
CA ARG A 198 7.71 8.74 9.27
C ARG A 198 7.14 7.33 9.33
N LEU A 199 7.22 6.60 8.20
CA LEU A 199 6.67 5.25 8.04
C LEU A 199 7.74 4.15 8.09
N GLN A 200 9.01 4.50 8.37
CA GLN A 200 10.10 3.54 8.53
C GLN A 200 10.29 3.18 10.01
N PRO A 201 9.77 2.03 10.48
CA PRO A 201 10.02 1.59 11.85
C PRO A 201 11.52 1.32 12.04
N GLY A 202 12.10 1.88 13.11
CA GLY A 202 13.50 1.69 13.45
C GLY A 202 14.50 2.66 12.82
N GLY A 203 14.03 3.70 12.11
CA GLY A 203 14.89 4.77 11.59
C GLY A 203 15.97 4.25 10.62
N HIS A 204 17.16 4.83 10.65
CA HIS A 204 18.26 4.54 9.72
C HIS A 204 18.91 3.15 9.84
N GLN A 205 18.26 2.17 10.42
CA GLN A 205 18.85 0.85 10.68
C GLN A 205 18.81 -0.10 9.48
N TYR A 206 18.45 0.36 8.28
CA TYR A 206 18.71 -0.44 7.09
C TYR A 206 20.21 -0.42 6.79
N ARG A 207 20.97 -1.21 7.54
CA ARG A 207 22.31 -1.62 7.12
C ARG A 207 22.12 -2.78 6.16
N PRO A 208 22.54 -2.68 4.90
CA PRO A 208 22.59 -3.86 4.04
C PRO A 208 23.41 -4.93 4.77
N PRO A 209 23.01 -6.22 4.68
CA PRO A 209 23.83 -7.29 5.21
C PRO A 209 25.24 -7.13 4.62
N HIS A 210 26.27 -7.24 5.47
CA HIS A 210 27.64 -7.21 4.99
C HIS A 210 27.79 -8.29 3.93
N PRO A 211 28.39 -7.98 2.76
CA PRO A 211 28.79 -9.03 1.84
C PRO A 211 29.75 -9.95 2.59
N LEU A 212 29.45 -11.24 2.59
CA LEU A 212 30.33 -12.30 3.05
C LEU A 212 31.62 -12.29 2.23
#